data_2b77e3ff9b4e22480a0a50760f063727
#
_entry.id   2b77e3ff9b4e22480a0a50760f063727
#
_cell.length_a   1.000
_cell.length_b   1.000
_cell.length_c   1.000
_cell.angle_alpha   90.00
_cell.angle_beta   90.00
_cell.angle_gamma   90.00
#
_symmetry.space_group_name_H-M   'P 1'
#
loop_
_entity.id
_entity.type
_entity.pdbx_description
1 polymer ?
#
loop_
_entity_poly.entity_id
_entity_poly.type
_entity_poly.pdbx_seq_one_letter_code
_entity_poly.pdbx_strand_id
1 'polypeptide(L)'
;PVAATFMAKMLAMDPSGEPRARAIWPKLNAWHRWFMDWRLDRGAVCVTHPWEAGRDNAPDWDGAMKAINADDVGYYTRRDTSHVDPAMRPTKYDYDRYLKLVQLGVSVNWDQDKLRDINPFRVADPTMTFTLLRAQRDMAAMGRRFGEGVSEIEGWIEILEAGAETLWNPEIAGYDSRDVHAGT
;
A
#
# COMPACT_ATOMS: atom_id res chain seq x y z
N PRO A 1 -1.57 -0.60 6.76
CA PRO A 1 -1.34 -1.72 7.69
C PRO A 1 -0.66 -1.30 9.01
N VAL A 2 -0.07 -0.11 9.12
CA VAL A 2 0.61 0.38 10.34
C VAL A 2 -0.23 0.32 11.63
N ALA A 3 -1.56 0.28 11.53
CA ALA A 3 -2.48 0.23 12.68
C ALA A 3 -2.24 -0.99 13.59
N ALA A 4 -1.87 -2.15 13.03
CA ALA A 4 -1.56 -3.35 13.81
C ALA A 4 -0.30 -3.16 14.65
N THR A 5 0.76 -2.60 14.06
CA THR A 5 2.00 -2.28 14.77
C THR A 5 1.76 -1.24 15.86
N PHE A 6 0.93 -0.23 15.57
CA PHE A 6 0.56 0.78 16.54
C PHE A 6 -0.20 0.16 17.75
N MET A 7 -1.18 -0.70 17.46
CA MET A 7 -1.94 -1.42 18.50
C MET A 7 -1.03 -2.30 19.36
N ALA A 8 -0.08 -3.03 18.76
CA ALA A 8 0.89 -3.83 19.51
C ALA A 8 1.75 -2.96 20.45
N LYS A 9 2.20 -1.79 19.98
CA LYS A 9 2.94 -0.84 20.81
C LYS A 9 2.11 -0.26 21.95
N MET A 10 0.86 0.12 21.69
CA MET A 10 -0.05 0.59 22.74
C MET A 10 -0.27 -0.45 23.82
N LEU A 11 -0.49 -1.72 23.45
CA LEU A 11 -0.64 -2.84 24.39
C LEU A 11 0.62 -3.12 25.20
N ALA A 12 1.79 -2.88 24.64
CA ALA A 12 3.05 -3.01 25.37
C ALA A 12 3.21 -1.90 26.43
N MET A 13 2.67 -0.71 26.17
CA MET A 13 2.71 0.43 27.10
C MET A 13 1.59 0.37 28.14
N ASP A 14 0.40 -0.06 27.74
CA ASP A 14 -0.77 -0.18 28.62
C ASP A 14 -1.54 -1.48 28.35
N PRO A 15 -1.24 -2.56 29.08
CA PRO A 15 -1.93 -3.84 28.96
C PRO A 15 -3.45 -3.78 29.28
N SER A 16 -3.93 -2.74 29.94
CA SER A 16 -5.37 -2.59 30.24
C SER A 16 -6.21 -2.39 28.97
N GLY A 17 -5.59 -1.99 27.85
CA GLY A 17 -6.21 -1.87 26.53
C GLY A 17 -6.53 -3.21 25.84
N GLU A 18 -6.12 -4.35 26.41
CA GLU A 18 -6.28 -5.66 25.78
C GLU A 18 -7.73 -6.00 25.36
N PRO A 19 -8.77 -5.75 26.14
CA PRO A 19 -10.14 -6.06 25.72
C PRO A 19 -10.55 -5.33 24.42
N ARG A 20 -10.10 -4.09 24.24
CA ARG A 20 -10.33 -3.30 23.02
C ARG A 20 -9.53 -3.84 21.84
N ALA A 21 -8.28 -4.20 22.07
CA ALA A 21 -7.42 -4.77 21.05
C ALA A 21 -7.96 -6.12 20.54
N ARG A 22 -8.44 -6.98 21.42
CA ARG A 22 -9.14 -8.25 21.08
C ARG A 22 -10.35 -7.99 20.18
N ALA A 23 -11.14 -6.97 20.47
CA ALA A 23 -12.33 -6.62 19.67
C ALA A 23 -11.98 -6.06 18.28
N ILE A 24 -10.80 -5.44 18.13
CA ILE A 24 -10.33 -4.84 16.87
C ILE A 24 -9.54 -5.86 16.02
N TRP A 25 -8.85 -6.80 16.65
CA TRP A 25 -7.94 -7.75 15.99
C TRP A 25 -8.58 -8.47 14.78
N PRO A 26 -9.82 -9.03 14.85
CA PRO A 26 -10.43 -9.68 13.69
C PRO A 26 -10.65 -8.73 12.50
N LYS A 27 -10.93 -7.45 12.77
CA LYS A 27 -11.12 -6.43 11.73
C LYS A 27 -9.80 -6.08 11.06
N LEU A 28 -8.72 -5.98 11.81
CA LEU A 28 -7.38 -5.79 11.25
C LEU A 28 -6.95 -7.02 10.45
N ASN A 29 -7.25 -8.23 10.93
CA ASN A 29 -6.96 -9.45 10.20
C ASN A 29 -7.70 -9.51 8.85
N ALA A 30 -8.98 -9.14 8.83
CA ALA A 30 -9.76 -9.05 7.60
C ALA A 30 -9.19 -8.00 6.62
N TRP A 31 -8.74 -6.84 7.14
CA TRP A 31 -8.09 -5.83 6.33
C TRP A 31 -6.74 -6.29 5.79
N HIS A 32 -5.94 -7.01 6.57
CA HIS A 32 -4.67 -7.57 6.12
C HIS A 32 -4.90 -8.67 5.05
N ARG A 33 -5.93 -9.52 5.21
CA ARG A 33 -6.33 -10.48 4.18
C ARG A 33 -6.64 -9.79 2.86
N TRP A 34 -7.34 -8.65 2.90
CA TRP A 34 -7.61 -7.86 1.69
C TRP A 34 -6.33 -7.47 0.94
N PHE A 35 -5.22 -7.11 1.64
CA PHE A 35 -3.94 -6.89 0.98
C PHE A 35 -3.41 -8.16 0.32
N MET A 36 -3.51 -9.30 1.02
CA MET A 36 -3.04 -10.57 0.48
C MET A 36 -3.83 -11.00 -0.76
N ASP A 37 -5.13 -10.78 -0.77
CA ASP A 37 -6.01 -11.17 -1.86
C ASP A 37 -5.84 -10.27 -3.11
N TRP A 38 -5.62 -8.96 -2.90
CA TRP A 38 -5.76 -7.98 -3.98
C TRP A 38 -4.50 -7.21 -4.33
N ARG A 39 -3.52 -7.16 -3.44
CA ARG A 39 -2.40 -6.22 -3.54
C ARG A 39 -1.05 -6.87 -3.73
N LEU A 40 -0.97 -8.15 -4.04
CA LEU A 40 0.32 -8.80 -4.25
C LEU A 40 0.69 -8.94 -5.73
N ASP A 41 1.97 -8.76 -6.01
CA ASP A 41 2.66 -9.23 -7.19
C ASP A 41 3.95 -9.93 -6.78
N ARG A 42 4.11 -11.22 -7.13
CA ARG A 42 5.25 -12.06 -6.71
C ARG A 42 5.51 -12.02 -5.20
N GLY A 43 4.47 -11.88 -4.39
CA GLY A 43 4.55 -11.78 -2.93
C GLY A 43 4.87 -10.37 -2.38
N ALA A 44 5.27 -9.41 -3.20
CA ALA A 44 5.46 -8.02 -2.80
C ALA A 44 4.15 -7.23 -2.87
N VAL A 45 4.00 -6.24 -1.98
CA VAL A 45 2.78 -5.41 -1.93
C VAL A 45 2.80 -4.34 -3.00
N CYS A 46 1.74 -4.30 -3.81
CA CYS A 46 1.54 -3.28 -4.83
C CYS A 46 0.69 -2.12 -4.31
N VAL A 47 1.09 -0.91 -4.66
CA VAL A 47 0.25 0.28 -4.66
C VAL A 47 -0.41 0.44 -6.03
N THR A 48 -1.66 0.87 -6.03
CA THR A 48 -2.47 1.11 -7.25
C THR A 48 -2.82 2.59 -7.40
N HIS A 49 -2.35 3.39 -6.46
CA HIS A 49 -2.38 4.85 -6.48
C HIS A 49 -1.22 5.38 -5.62
N PRO A 50 -0.45 6.39 -6.04
CA PRO A 50 0.65 6.96 -5.27
C PRO A 50 0.27 7.41 -3.84
N TRP A 51 -0.96 7.86 -3.63
CA TRP A 51 -1.45 8.29 -2.31
C TRP A 51 -1.58 7.15 -1.29
N GLU A 52 -1.64 5.89 -1.73
CA GLU A 52 -1.74 4.73 -0.82
C GLU A 52 -0.48 4.55 0.06
N ALA A 53 0.68 4.95 -0.46
CA ALA A 53 1.95 4.81 0.25
C ALA A 53 2.33 6.05 1.10
N GLY A 54 1.58 7.17 0.97
CA GLY A 54 1.88 8.41 1.68
C GLY A 54 3.14 9.12 1.19
N ARG A 55 3.64 8.78 -0.01
CA ARG A 55 4.81 9.39 -0.66
C ARG A 55 4.55 9.62 -2.14
N ASP A 56 3.44 10.31 -2.41
CA ASP A 56 2.88 10.55 -3.73
C ASP A 56 3.85 11.14 -4.76
N ASN A 57 4.84 11.91 -4.32
CA ASN A 57 5.84 12.55 -5.19
C ASN A 57 7.18 11.76 -5.25
N ALA A 58 7.19 10.50 -4.84
CA ALA A 58 8.41 9.71 -4.90
C ALA A 58 8.83 9.44 -6.36
N PRO A 59 10.12 9.60 -6.69
CA PRO A 59 10.62 9.37 -8.05
C PRO A 59 10.53 7.91 -8.49
N ASP A 60 10.43 6.99 -7.56
CA ASP A 60 10.39 5.54 -7.78
C ASP A 60 9.33 5.11 -8.80
N TRP A 61 8.23 5.84 -8.88
CA TRP A 61 7.12 5.53 -9.81
C TRP A 61 6.92 6.51 -10.94
N ASP A 62 7.91 7.36 -11.20
CA ASP A 62 7.84 8.30 -12.34
C ASP A 62 7.59 7.58 -13.66
N GLY A 63 8.20 6.40 -13.86
CA GLY A 63 7.99 5.57 -15.05
C GLY A 63 6.54 5.15 -15.19
N ALA A 64 5.97 4.52 -14.16
CA ALA A 64 4.58 4.07 -14.13
C ALA A 64 3.59 5.24 -14.26
N MET A 65 3.89 6.39 -13.63
CA MET A 65 3.05 7.60 -13.75
C MET A 65 3.06 8.17 -15.16
N LYS A 66 4.21 8.15 -15.87
CA LYS A 66 4.31 8.66 -17.25
C LYS A 66 3.47 7.86 -18.24
N ALA A 67 3.17 6.60 -17.96
CA ALA A 67 2.31 5.76 -18.79
C ALA A 67 0.83 6.15 -18.74
N ILE A 68 0.42 7.00 -17.77
CA ILE A 68 -0.98 7.39 -17.57
C ILE A 68 -1.32 8.57 -18.47
N ASN A 69 -2.24 8.36 -19.43
CA ASN A 69 -2.88 9.46 -20.14
C ASN A 69 -3.98 10.08 -19.27
N ALA A 70 -3.91 11.38 -19.05
CA ALA A 70 -4.81 12.13 -18.19
C ALA A 70 -5.46 13.35 -18.91
N ASP A 71 -5.47 13.36 -20.23
CA ASP A 71 -5.97 14.48 -21.05
C ASP A 71 -7.48 14.72 -20.87
N ASP A 72 -8.22 13.71 -20.43
CA ASP A 72 -9.67 13.71 -20.25
C ASP A 72 -10.15 13.94 -18.81
N VAL A 73 -9.26 14.32 -17.91
CA VAL A 73 -9.62 14.50 -16.47
C VAL A 73 -10.64 15.63 -16.25
N GLY A 74 -10.65 16.63 -17.13
CA GLY A 74 -11.59 17.75 -17.04
C GLY A 74 -11.11 18.88 -16.10
N TYR A 75 -12.01 19.83 -15.82
CA TYR A 75 -11.70 20.99 -14.99
C TYR A 75 -11.92 20.70 -13.49
N TYR A 76 -10.97 21.15 -12.68
CA TYR A 76 -11.07 21.14 -11.21
C TYR A 76 -10.19 22.23 -10.63
N THR A 77 -10.43 22.57 -9.35
CA THR A 77 -9.62 23.54 -8.62
C THR A 77 -8.64 22.83 -7.71
N ARG A 78 -7.33 23.03 -7.91
CA ARG A 78 -6.29 22.53 -7.02
C ARG A 78 -6.31 23.31 -5.70
N ARG A 79 -6.33 22.57 -4.58
CA ARG A 79 -6.24 23.16 -3.23
C ARG A 79 -4.89 22.93 -2.57
N ASP A 80 -4.10 21.99 -3.06
CA ASP A 80 -2.80 21.62 -2.53
C ASP A 80 -1.73 22.72 -2.74
N THR A 81 -1.98 23.68 -3.62
CA THR A 81 -1.10 24.84 -3.90
C THR A 81 -1.51 26.10 -3.15
N SER A 82 -2.55 26.05 -2.31
CA SER A 82 -3.07 27.26 -1.63
C SER A 82 -2.23 27.71 -0.44
N HIS A 83 -1.40 26.84 0.12
CA HIS A 83 -0.60 27.09 1.33
C HIS A 83 0.89 26.79 1.16
N VAL A 84 1.31 26.36 -0.02
CA VAL A 84 2.70 25.97 -0.33
C VAL A 84 3.06 26.53 -1.69
N ASP A 85 4.33 26.88 -1.89
CA ASP A 85 4.83 27.30 -3.21
C ASP A 85 4.48 26.23 -4.27
N PRO A 86 3.74 26.56 -5.33
CA PRO A 86 3.37 25.62 -6.39
C PRO A 86 4.56 24.90 -7.03
N ALA A 87 5.74 25.52 -7.05
CA ALA A 87 6.97 24.90 -7.57
C ALA A 87 7.44 23.69 -6.75
N MET A 88 7.01 23.58 -5.48
CA MET A 88 7.29 22.45 -4.60
C MET A 88 6.24 21.33 -4.68
N ARG A 89 5.24 21.47 -5.55
CA ARG A 89 4.15 20.52 -5.72
C ARG A 89 4.23 19.88 -7.10
N PRO A 90 3.60 18.71 -7.30
CA PRO A 90 3.51 18.09 -8.62
C PRO A 90 3.02 19.07 -9.68
N THR A 91 3.48 18.90 -10.91
CA THR A 91 2.94 19.67 -12.03
C THR A 91 1.43 19.47 -12.14
N LYS A 92 0.74 20.34 -12.90
CA LYS A 92 -0.69 20.15 -13.13
C LYS A 92 -0.96 18.78 -13.76
N TYR A 93 -0.16 18.37 -14.74
CA TYR A 93 -0.38 17.11 -15.45
C TYR A 93 -0.09 15.87 -14.58
N ASP A 94 0.88 15.93 -13.66
CA ASP A 94 1.10 14.84 -12.70
C ASP A 94 -0.08 14.72 -11.73
N TYR A 95 -0.64 15.86 -11.31
CA TYR A 95 -1.85 15.85 -10.49
C TYR A 95 -3.08 15.35 -11.26
N ASP A 96 -3.19 15.66 -12.56
CA ASP A 96 -4.22 15.10 -13.45
C ASP A 96 -4.13 13.56 -13.49
N ARG A 97 -2.91 13.00 -13.54
CA ARG A 97 -2.69 11.54 -13.46
C ARG A 97 -3.22 10.93 -12.17
N TYR A 98 -3.01 11.59 -11.03
CA TYR A 98 -3.61 11.11 -9.77
C TYR A 98 -5.13 11.09 -9.83
N LEU A 99 -5.74 12.16 -10.34
CA LEU A 99 -7.20 12.23 -10.48
C LEU A 99 -7.73 11.21 -11.50
N LYS A 100 -6.99 10.93 -12.56
CA LYS A 100 -7.34 9.88 -13.52
C LYS A 100 -7.44 8.52 -12.86
N LEU A 101 -6.48 8.16 -12.00
CA LEU A 101 -6.53 6.90 -11.25
C LEU A 101 -7.75 6.84 -10.30
N VAL A 102 -8.08 7.95 -9.65
CA VAL A 102 -9.31 8.05 -8.83
C VAL A 102 -10.56 7.86 -9.69
N GLN A 103 -10.65 8.52 -10.87
CA GLN A 103 -11.78 8.39 -11.79
C GLN A 103 -11.95 6.96 -12.28
N LEU A 104 -10.85 6.25 -12.58
CA LEU A 104 -10.89 4.83 -12.92
C LEU A 104 -11.45 3.98 -11.77
N GLY A 105 -11.01 4.22 -10.53
CA GLY A 105 -11.57 3.56 -9.36
C GLY A 105 -13.07 3.79 -9.21
N VAL A 106 -13.52 5.04 -9.34
CA VAL A 106 -14.95 5.41 -9.27
C VAL A 106 -15.75 4.74 -10.39
N SER A 107 -15.23 4.69 -11.62
CA SER A 107 -15.92 4.12 -12.78
C SER A 107 -16.30 2.64 -12.61
N VAL A 108 -15.54 1.91 -11.82
CA VAL A 108 -15.79 0.49 -11.49
C VAL A 108 -16.27 0.28 -10.06
N ASN A 109 -16.65 1.35 -9.38
CA ASN A 109 -17.10 1.31 -7.97
C ASN A 109 -16.07 0.62 -7.05
N TRP A 110 -14.78 0.83 -7.29
CA TRP A 110 -13.64 0.26 -6.55
C TRP A 110 -13.63 -1.28 -6.50
N ASP A 111 -14.32 -1.94 -7.43
CA ASP A 111 -14.25 -3.39 -7.64
C ASP A 111 -12.82 -3.77 -7.99
N GLN A 112 -12.19 -4.60 -7.15
CA GLN A 112 -10.75 -4.87 -7.25
C GLN A 112 -10.39 -5.72 -8.48
N ASP A 113 -11.26 -6.64 -8.92
CA ASP A 113 -11.03 -7.41 -10.14
C ASP A 113 -11.02 -6.50 -11.37
N LYS A 114 -12.07 -5.68 -11.49
CA LYS A 114 -12.16 -4.71 -12.60
C LYS A 114 -11.06 -3.67 -12.57
N LEU A 115 -10.72 -3.18 -11.37
CA LEU A 115 -9.67 -2.19 -11.21
C LEU A 115 -8.30 -2.76 -11.62
N ARG A 116 -8.03 -4.03 -11.34
CA ARG A 116 -6.81 -4.72 -11.78
C ARG A 116 -6.65 -4.69 -13.29
N ASP A 117 -7.75 -4.84 -14.03
CA ASP A 117 -7.75 -4.92 -15.50
C ASP A 117 -7.55 -3.55 -16.16
N ILE A 118 -8.09 -2.47 -15.55
CA ILE A 118 -8.12 -1.15 -16.18
C ILE A 118 -7.10 -0.15 -15.63
N ASN A 119 -6.52 -0.41 -14.44
CA ASN A 119 -5.61 0.53 -13.79
C ASN A 119 -4.22 0.46 -14.43
N PRO A 120 -3.75 1.53 -15.08
CA PRO A 120 -2.43 1.56 -15.70
C PRO A 120 -1.29 1.70 -14.68
N PHE A 121 -1.58 1.94 -13.41
CA PHE A 121 -0.60 2.11 -12.35
C PHE A 121 -0.67 0.95 -11.35
N ARG A 122 0.38 0.14 -11.33
CA ARG A 122 0.56 -0.93 -10.35
C ARG A 122 2.04 -1.09 -10.07
N VAL A 123 2.47 -0.67 -8.90
CA VAL A 123 3.89 -0.68 -8.51
C VAL A 123 4.06 -1.51 -7.23
N ALA A 124 4.88 -2.55 -7.30
CA ALA A 124 5.32 -3.29 -6.12
C ALA A 124 6.29 -2.40 -5.34
N ASP A 125 5.91 -2.06 -4.11
CA ASP A 125 6.60 -1.04 -3.29
C ASP A 125 7.25 -1.66 -2.05
N PRO A 126 8.57 -1.48 -1.85
CA PRO A 126 9.27 -2.02 -0.68
C PRO A 126 8.75 -1.42 0.62
N THR A 127 8.40 -0.13 0.65
CA THR A 127 7.88 0.52 1.88
C THR A 127 6.59 -0.13 2.35
N MET A 128 5.64 -0.36 1.43
CA MET A 128 4.38 -1.01 1.76
C MET A 128 4.57 -2.49 2.09
N THR A 129 5.48 -3.19 1.38
CA THR A 129 5.80 -4.59 1.64
C THR A 129 6.35 -4.77 3.05
N PHE A 130 7.37 -4.02 3.44
CA PHE A 130 7.96 -4.11 4.79
C PHE A 130 7.01 -3.60 5.88
N THR A 131 6.17 -2.62 5.58
CA THR A 131 5.15 -2.15 6.53
C THR A 131 4.10 -3.24 6.80
N LEU A 132 3.62 -3.93 5.77
CA LEU A 132 2.67 -5.03 5.95
C LEU A 132 3.34 -6.23 6.61
N LEU A 133 4.56 -6.60 6.20
CA LEU A 133 5.32 -7.68 6.83
C LEU A 133 5.51 -7.45 8.33
N ARG A 134 5.90 -6.24 8.72
CA ARG A 134 6.00 -5.88 10.14
C ARG A 134 4.65 -5.99 10.84
N ALA A 135 3.60 -5.47 10.22
CA ALA A 135 2.26 -5.53 10.78
C ALA A 135 1.75 -6.97 10.95
N GLN A 136 2.07 -7.89 10.01
CA GLN A 136 1.73 -9.31 10.13
C GLN A 136 2.44 -9.98 11.31
N ARG A 137 3.72 -9.68 11.53
CA ARG A 137 4.46 -10.19 12.69
C ARG A 137 3.84 -9.71 14.01
N ASP A 138 3.44 -8.44 14.07
CA ASP A 138 2.74 -7.88 15.24
C ASP A 138 1.35 -8.51 15.43
N MET A 139 0.60 -8.75 14.34
CA MET A 139 -0.69 -9.45 14.36
C MET A 139 -0.58 -10.89 14.87
N ALA A 140 0.44 -11.63 14.39
CA ALA A 140 0.69 -13.00 14.88
C ALA A 140 1.03 -13.02 16.39
N ALA A 141 1.88 -12.09 16.85
CA ALA A 141 2.24 -11.98 18.26
C ALA A 141 1.01 -11.65 19.12
N MET A 142 0.18 -10.71 18.71
CA MET A 142 -1.07 -10.39 19.42
C MET A 142 -2.08 -11.54 19.36
N GLY A 143 -2.23 -12.21 18.21
CA GLY A 143 -3.12 -13.36 18.06
C GLY A 143 -2.77 -14.48 19.05
N ARG A 144 -1.48 -14.84 19.16
CA ARG A 144 -1.01 -15.83 20.16
C ARG A 144 -1.32 -15.39 21.58
N ARG A 145 -1.09 -14.13 21.92
CA ARG A 145 -1.44 -13.57 23.24
C ARG A 145 -2.95 -13.65 23.51
N PHE A 146 -3.75 -13.49 22.47
CA PHE A 146 -5.21 -13.54 22.55
C PHE A 146 -5.80 -14.96 22.50
N GLY A 147 -4.99 -15.98 22.22
CA GLY A 147 -5.46 -17.36 22.02
C GLY A 147 -6.13 -17.59 20.67
N GLU A 148 -5.88 -16.72 19.69
CA GLU A 148 -6.39 -16.84 18.33
C GLU A 148 -5.49 -17.72 17.46
N GLY A 149 -6.06 -18.37 16.45
CA GLY A 149 -5.28 -19.10 15.45
C GLY A 149 -4.50 -18.15 14.54
N VAL A 150 -3.20 -18.38 14.37
CA VAL A 150 -2.31 -17.48 13.62
C VAL A 150 -1.64 -18.14 12.41
N SER A 151 -1.93 -19.40 12.09
CA SER A 151 -1.26 -20.15 11.01
C SER A 151 -1.40 -19.49 9.64
N GLU A 152 -2.55 -18.90 9.34
CA GLU A 152 -2.77 -18.13 8.11
C GLU A 152 -1.85 -16.90 8.04
N ILE A 153 -1.74 -16.16 9.15
CA ILE A 153 -0.87 -14.98 9.25
C ILE A 153 0.60 -15.37 9.10
N GLU A 154 1.00 -16.52 9.65
CA GLU A 154 2.36 -17.06 9.51
C GLU A 154 2.67 -17.39 8.05
N GLY A 155 1.72 -18.00 7.32
CA GLY A 155 1.86 -18.22 5.88
C GLY A 155 1.96 -16.91 5.09
N TRP A 156 1.24 -15.86 5.49
CA TRP A 156 1.37 -14.54 4.86
C TRP A 156 2.73 -13.89 5.12
N ILE A 157 3.32 -14.11 6.30
CA ILE A 157 4.67 -13.63 6.62
C ILE A 157 5.69 -14.25 5.66
N GLU A 158 5.63 -15.58 5.45
CA GLU A 158 6.52 -16.28 4.52
C GLU A 158 6.38 -15.76 3.08
N ILE A 159 5.15 -15.53 2.61
CA ILE A 159 4.89 -14.96 1.29
C ILE A 159 5.49 -13.57 1.16
N LEU A 160 5.31 -12.71 2.17
CA LEU A 160 5.82 -11.33 2.15
C LEU A 160 7.34 -11.27 2.28
N GLU A 161 7.97 -12.17 3.04
CA GLU A 161 9.42 -12.28 3.13
C GLU A 161 10.02 -12.67 1.77
N ALA A 162 9.48 -13.69 1.13
CA ALA A 162 9.90 -14.09 -0.21
C ALA A 162 9.63 -12.97 -1.24
N GLY A 163 8.49 -12.29 -1.12
CA GLY A 163 8.12 -11.17 -1.99
C GLY A 163 9.06 -9.97 -1.84
N ALA A 164 9.48 -9.64 -0.62
CA ALA A 164 10.44 -8.56 -0.37
C ALA A 164 11.77 -8.81 -1.11
N GLU A 165 12.28 -10.05 -1.10
CA GLU A 165 13.51 -10.41 -1.79
C GLU A 165 13.43 -10.19 -3.32
N THR A 166 12.22 -10.24 -3.91
CA THR A 166 12.04 -9.94 -5.34
C THR A 166 12.22 -8.47 -5.69
N LEU A 167 12.30 -7.60 -4.69
CA LEU A 167 12.53 -6.16 -4.83
C LEU A 167 13.99 -5.76 -4.54
N TRP A 168 14.86 -6.73 -4.21
CA TRP A 168 16.25 -6.44 -4.00
C TRP A 168 16.95 -6.10 -5.32
N ASN A 169 17.56 -4.92 -5.38
CA ASN A 169 18.35 -4.47 -6.52
C ASN A 169 19.86 -4.47 -6.14
N PRO A 170 20.66 -5.40 -6.69
CA PRO A 170 22.08 -5.49 -6.36
C PRO A 170 22.90 -4.30 -6.88
N GLU A 171 22.45 -3.58 -7.90
CA GLU A 171 23.18 -2.44 -8.47
C GLU A 171 23.23 -1.26 -7.51
N ILE A 172 22.15 -1.06 -6.75
CA ILE A 172 22.07 0.00 -5.73
C ILE A 172 22.30 -0.54 -4.31
N ALA A 173 22.51 -1.86 -4.16
CA ALA A 173 22.57 -2.57 -2.88
C ALA A 173 21.39 -2.21 -1.95
N GLY A 174 20.17 -2.18 -2.49
CA GLY A 174 18.98 -1.75 -1.78
C GLY A 174 17.70 -2.32 -2.39
N TYR A 175 16.59 -2.09 -1.72
CA TYR A 175 15.27 -2.46 -2.23
C TYR A 175 14.73 -1.33 -3.11
N ASP A 176 14.20 -1.71 -4.28
CA ASP A 176 13.68 -0.80 -5.28
C ASP A 176 12.23 -1.12 -5.61
N SER A 177 11.49 -0.13 -6.06
CA SER A 177 10.12 -0.32 -6.54
C SER A 177 10.13 -0.95 -7.92
N ARG A 178 9.13 -1.80 -8.22
CA ARG A 178 8.99 -2.43 -9.54
C ARG A 178 7.66 -2.07 -10.16
N ASP A 179 7.68 -1.47 -11.36
CA ASP A 179 6.48 -1.31 -12.18
C ASP A 179 6.05 -2.69 -12.70
N VAL A 180 4.87 -3.15 -12.25
CA VAL A 180 4.35 -4.48 -12.61
C VAL A 180 4.01 -4.59 -14.10
N HIS A 181 3.56 -3.49 -14.72
CA HIS A 181 3.21 -3.47 -16.14
C HIS A 181 4.43 -3.43 -17.05
N ALA A 182 5.46 -2.66 -16.67
CA ALA A 182 6.71 -2.59 -17.43
C ALA A 182 7.65 -3.76 -17.12
N GLY A 183 7.52 -4.39 -15.95
CA GLY A 183 8.42 -5.46 -15.49
C GLY A 183 9.78 -4.96 -15.01
N THR A 184 9.91 -3.66 -14.74
CA THR A 184 11.15 -2.96 -14.36
C THR A 184 11.03 -2.35 -12.97
#